data_c8ec40d77f16d69500069678a2d4faab
#
_entry.id   c8ec40d77f16d69500069678a2d4faab
#
_cell.length_a   1.000
_cell.length_b   1.000
_cell.length_c   1.000
_cell.angle_alpha   90.00
_cell.angle_beta   90.00
_cell.angle_gamma   90.00
#
_symmetry.space_group_name_H-M   'P 1'
#
loop_
_entity.id
_entity.type
_entity.pdbx_description
1 polymer ?
#
loop_
_entity_poly.entity_id
_entity_poly.type
_entity_poly.pdbx_seq_one_letter_code
_entity_poly.pdbx_strand_id
1 'polypeptide(L)'
;MDEVRKLIIGGSLAFCAGLCFSSGGFFVRSVQIDPWEILTFRCLFAGLGILLYLIITERKNTLKKITEIGWPGLIIGIATAWAIIAYVLAMQSTLVANVLALMATSTILVPILSGPILGERVPLRTWIAVVFGFIGILLMVFEAVGTGQLLGNILAFTIA
;
A
#
# COMPACT_ATOMS: atom_id res chain seq x y z
N MET A 1 23.15 12.51 -19.40
CA MET A 1 23.70 12.26 -18.04
C MET A 1 22.67 12.46 -16.94
N ASP A 2 21.77 13.45 -17.06
CA ASP A 2 20.75 13.74 -16.02
C ASP A 2 19.65 12.70 -15.90
N GLU A 3 19.22 12.06 -16.98
CA GLU A 3 18.20 11.03 -16.95
C GLU A 3 18.67 9.75 -16.21
N VAL A 4 19.89 9.31 -16.48
CA VAL A 4 20.49 8.14 -15.80
C VAL A 4 20.66 8.41 -14.31
N ARG A 5 21.09 9.63 -13.94
CA ARG A 5 21.21 10.05 -12.54
C ARG A 5 19.86 10.06 -11.82
N LYS A 6 18.81 10.57 -12.46
CA LYS A 6 17.44 10.55 -11.91
C LYS A 6 16.95 9.12 -11.71
N LEU A 7 17.20 8.23 -12.67
CA LEU A 7 16.84 6.83 -12.60
C LEU A 7 17.52 6.10 -11.43
N ILE A 8 18.83 6.34 -11.24
CA ILE A 8 19.61 5.76 -10.14
C ILE A 8 19.11 6.30 -8.79
N ILE A 9 18.88 7.60 -8.67
CA ILE A 9 18.37 8.21 -7.43
C ILE A 9 16.95 7.69 -7.13
N GLY A 10 16.08 7.66 -8.13
CA GLY A 10 14.72 7.13 -7.97
C GLY A 10 14.71 5.65 -7.58
N GLY A 11 15.57 4.83 -8.21
CA GLY A 11 15.71 3.41 -7.88
C GLY A 11 16.25 3.17 -6.46
N SER A 12 17.26 3.94 -6.04
CA SER A 12 17.80 3.82 -4.68
C SER A 12 16.78 4.27 -3.61
N LEU A 13 16.04 5.33 -3.86
CA LEU A 13 14.95 5.77 -2.95
C LEU A 13 13.83 4.74 -2.87
N ALA A 14 13.42 4.16 -3.99
CA ALA A 14 12.43 3.10 -4.01
C ALA A 14 12.89 1.85 -3.26
N PHE A 15 14.16 1.47 -3.41
CA PHE A 15 14.75 0.36 -2.66
C PHE A 15 14.77 0.62 -1.15
N CYS A 16 15.22 1.81 -0.71
CA CYS A 16 15.18 2.19 0.70
C CYS A 16 13.76 2.22 1.26
N ALA A 17 12.79 2.76 0.50
CA ALA A 17 11.40 2.75 0.90
C ALA A 17 10.86 1.33 1.05
N GLY A 18 11.21 0.41 0.15
CA GLY A 18 10.86 -1.01 0.24
C GLY A 18 11.42 -1.69 1.48
N LEU A 19 12.68 -1.42 1.85
CA LEU A 19 13.30 -1.92 3.07
C LEU A 19 12.59 -1.39 4.33
N CYS A 20 12.28 -0.10 4.37
CA CYS A 20 11.52 0.50 5.47
C CYS A 20 10.11 -0.10 5.57
N PHE A 21 9.44 -0.31 4.45
CA PHE A 21 8.10 -0.91 4.43
C PHE A 21 8.13 -2.37 4.89
N SER A 22 9.12 -3.15 4.46
CA SER A 22 9.30 -4.55 4.85
C SER A 22 9.52 -4.71 6.36
N SER A 23 10.26 -3.80 6.99
CA SER A 23 10.46 -3.81 8.44
C SER A 23 9.18 -3.50 9.23
N GLY A 24 8.24 -2.77 8.64
CA GLY A 24 6.97 -2.39 9.28
C GLY A 24 6.13 -3.57 9.75
N GLY A 25 6.05 -4.64 8.95
CA GLY A 25 5.33 -5.86 9.33
C GLY A 25 5.91 -6.56 10.56
N PHE A 26 7.24 -6.58 10.65
CA PHE A 26 7.95 -7.12 11.83
C PHE A 26 7.63 -6.31 13.08
N PHE A 27 7.70 -4.98 13.01
CA PHE A 27 7.42 -4.12 14.16
C PHE A 27 5.96 -4.22 14.62
N VAL A 28 5.00 -4.19 13.71
CA VAL A 28 3.56 -4.32 14.04
C VAL A 28 3.27 -5.62 14.78
N ARG A 29 3.96 -6.71 14.44
CA ARG A 29 3.76 -8.01 15.08
C ARG A 29 4.57 -8.22 16.36
N SER A 30 5.75 -7.60 16.48
CA SER A 30 6.62 -7.72 17.65
C SER A 30 6.11 -6.90 18.84
N VAL A 31 5.38 -5.83 18.58
CA VAL A 31 4.86 -4.94 19.61
C VAL A 31 3.45 -5.44 19.98
N GLN A 32 3.34 -6.04 21.17
CA GLN A 32 2.06 -6.53 21.71
C GLN A 32 1.24 -5.37 22.30
N ILE A 33 0.83 -4.43 21.46
CA ILE A 33 0.02 -3.25 21.80
C ILE A 33 -1.29 -3.34 21.01
N ASP A 34 -2.32 -2.64 21.49
CA ASP A 34 -3.61 -2.54 20.82
C ASP A 34 -3.43 -1.99 19.38
N PRO A 35 -4.09 -2.59 18.35
CA PRO A 35 -4.07 -2.10 16.97
C PRO A 35 -4.34 -0.61 16.85
N TRP A 36 -5.25 -0.08 17.66
CA TRP A 36 -5.64 1.34 17.64
C TRP A 36 -4.55 2.28 18.13
N GLU A 37 -3.74 1.83 19.08
CA GLU A 37 -2.57 2.60 19.53
C GLU A 37 -1.51 2.67 18.43
N ILE A 38 -1.21 1.54 17.77
CA ILE A 38 -0.29 1.48 16.64
C ILE A 38 -0.76 2.42 15.52
N LEU A 39 -2.05 2.38 15.18
CA LEU A 39 -2.65 3.26 14.17
C LEU A 39 -2.51 4.73 14.55
N THR A 40 -2.80 5.08 15.79
CA THR A 40 -2.73 6.47 16.28
C THR A 40 -1.31 7.03 16.13
N PHE A 41 -0.31 6.32 16.65
CA PHE A 41 1.09 6.76 16.54
C PHE A 41 1.55 6.83 15.09
N ARG A 42 1.22 5.81 14.27
CA ARG A 42 1.59 5.78 12.85
C ARG A 42 1.00 6.96 12.08
N CYS A 43 -0.29 7.24 12.26
CA CYS A 43 -0.96 8.36 11.59
C CYS A 43 -0.42 9.71 12.07
N LEU A 44 -0.15 9.84 13.37
CA LEU A 44 0.40 11.06 13.94
C LEU A 44 1.79 11.36 13.37
N PHE A 45 2.72 10.40 13.41
CA PHE A 45 4.06 10.60 12.89
C PHE A 45 4.08 10.79 11.37
N ALA A 46 3.26 10.05 10.62
CA ALA A 46 3.15 10.23 9.18
C ALA A 46 2.57 11.61 8.83
N GLY A 47 1.52 12.04 9.54
CA GLY A 47 0.92 13.36 9.37
C GLY A 47 1.89 14.50 9.69
N LEU A 48 2.62 14.39 10.79
CA LEU A 48 3.67 15.36 11.16
C LEU A 48 4.79 15.39 10.12
N GLY A 49 5.23 14.23 9.62
CA GLY A 49 6.26 14.13 8.58
C GLY A 49 5.85 14.82 7.29
N ILE A 50 4.62 14.58 6.83
CA ILE A 50 4.08 15.22 5.62
C ILE A 50 3.92 16.72 5.85
N LEU A 51 3.41 17.12 7.00
CA LEU A 51 3.23 18.54 7.33
C LEU A 51 4.58 19.28 7.36
N LEU A 52 5.60 18.71 8.00
CA LEU A 52 6.96 19.26 8.02
C LEU A 52 7.54 19.36 6.61
N TYR A 53 7.39 18.31 5.80
CA TYR A 53 7.83 18.32 4.41
C TYR A 53 7.17 19.46 3.61
N LEU A 54 5.85 19.65 3.74
CA LEU A 54 5.11 20.71 3.07
C LEU A 54 5.56 22.11 3.54
N ILE A 55 5.77 22.29 4.83
CA ILE A 55 6.23 23.57 5.40
C ILE A 55 7.64 23.91 4.85
N ILE A 56 8.53 22.93 4.77
CA ILE A 56 9.90 23.15 4.29
C ILE A 56 9.90 23.46 2.79
N THR A 57 9.09 22.72 2.00
CA THR A 57 9.12 22.78 0.53
C THR A 57 8.29 23.95 0.00
N GLU A 58 7.08 24.16 0.52
CA GLU A 58 6.10 25.12 -0.03
C GLU A 58 5.97 26.40 0.77
N ARG A 59 6.57 26.46 1.97
CA ARG A 59 6.60 27.64 2.84
C ARG A 59 5.23 28.36 2.96
N LYS A 60 5.08 29.52 2.27
CA LYS A 60 3.88 30.38 2.34
C LYS A 60 2.66 29.82 1.60
N ASN A 61 2.83 28.85 0.70
CA ASN A 61 1.76 28.33 -0.15
C ASN A 61 1.15 27.00 0.38
N THR A 62 1.62 26.50 1.53
CA THR A 62 1.17 25.22 2.10
C THR A 62 -0.35 25.16 2.28
N LEU A 63 -0.94 26.18 2.90
CA LEU A 63 -2.40 26.22 3.14
C LEU A 63 -3.20 26.28 1.82
N LYS A 64 -2.72 27.04 0.83
CA LYS A 64 -3.35 27.15 -0.47
C LYS A 64 -3.34 25.80 -1.20
N LYS A 65 -2.24 25.08 -1.19
CA LYS A 65 -2.14 23.75 -1.79
C LYS A 65 -3.04 22.72 -1.10
N ILE A 66 -3.16 22.77 0.22
CA ILE A 66 -4.08 21.89 0.97
C ILE A 66 -5.53 22.15 0.57
N THR A 67 -5.93 23.41 0.40
CA THR A 67 -7.30 23.74 -0.02
C THR A 67 -7.57 23.46 -1.49
N GLU A 68 -6.57 23.46 -2.36
CA GLU A 68 -6.66 23.12 -3.77
C GLU A 68 -6.86 21.60 -4.04
N ILE A 69 -6.61 20.73 -3.06
CA ILE A 69 -6.78 19.27 -3.20
C ILE A 69 -8.24 18.90 -3.56
N GLY A 70 -9.22 19.66 -3.04
CA GLY A 70 -10.63 19.50 -3.40
C GLY A 70 -11.24 18.11 -3.08
N TRP A 71 -12.38 17.85 -3.69
CA TRP A 71 -13.14 16.61 -3.49
C TRP A 71 -12.39 15.33 -3.88
N PRO A 72 -11.63 15.27 -5.01
CA PRO A 72 -10.86 14.07 -5.35
C PRO A 72 -9.83 13.69 -4.30
N GLY A 73 -9.17 14.68 -3.70
CA GLY A 73 -8.21 14.43 -2.64
C GLY A 73 -8.84 13.87 -1.36
N LEU A 74 -10.09 14.29 -1.05
CA LEU A 74 -10.83 13.74 0.07
C LEU A 74 -11.13 12.24 -0.13
N ILE A 75 -11.55 11.84 -1.34
CA ILE A 75 -11.82 10.44 -1.67
C ILE A 75 -10.55 9.60 -1.53
N ILE A 76 -9.43 10.07 -2.08
CA ILE A 76 -8.14 9.40 -1.97
C ILE A 76 -7.70 9.31 -0.51
N GLY A 77 -7.90 10.37 0.27
CA GLY A 77 -7.61 10.40 1.70
C GLY A 77 -8.39 9.35 2.49
N ILE A 78 -9.69 9.22 2.24
CA ILE A 78 -10.56 8.22 2.87
C ILE A 78 -10.12 6.80 2.47
N ALA A 79 -9.86 6.56 1.18
CA ALA A 79 -9.39 5.27 0.70
C ALA A 79 -8.04 4.87 1.33
N THR A 80 -7.12 5.82 1.43
CA THR A 80 -5.80 5.61 2.06
C THR A 80 -5.94 5.34 3.56
N ALA A 81 -6.82 6.08 4.26
CA ALA A 81 -7.09 5.83 5.68
C ALA A 81 -7.65 4.43 5.91
N TRP A 82 -8.60 4.00 5.08
CA TRP A 82 -9.11 2.63 5.10
C TRP A 82 -8.01 1.60 4.89
N ALA A 83 -7.16 1.79 3.88
CA ALA A 83 -6.05 0.88 3.59
C ALA A 83 -5.07 0.74 4.76
N ILE A 84 -4.78 1.84 5.48
CA ILE A 84 -3.90 1.82 6.66
C ILE A 84 -4.55 1.03 7.81
N ILE A 85 -5.84 1.25 8.07
CA ILE A 85 -6.59 0.52 9.10
C ILE A 85 -6.63 -0.98 8.77
N ALA A 86 -7.04 -1.32 7.55
CA ALA A 86 -7.13 -2.70 7.08
C ALA A 86 -5.77 -3.41 7.15
N TYR A 87 -4.67 -2.70 6.83
CA TYR A 87 -3.31 -3.23 6.92
C TYR A 87 -2.93 -3.65 8.34
N VAL A 88 -3.13 -2.79 9.33
CA VAL A 88 -2.76 -3.09 10.72
C VAL A 88 -3.62 -4.23 11.27
N LEU A 89 -4.93 -4.21 11.01
CA LEU A 89 -5.83 -5.27 11.44
C LEU A 89 -5.51 -6.61 10.76
N ALA A 90 -5.21 -6.60 9.46
CA ALA A 90 -4.81 -7.80 8.74
C ALA A 90 -3.51 -8.40 9.29
N MET A 91 -2.49 -7.56 9.56
CA MET A 91 -1.21 -8.00 10.13
C MET A 91 -1.34 -8.69 11.48
N GLN A 92 -2.36 -8.35 12.26
CA GLN A 92 -2.64 -8.99 13.55
C GLN A 92 -3.54 -10.23 13.42
N SER A 93 -4.34 -10.32 12.36
CA SER A 93 -5.35 -11.37 12.18
C SER A 93 -4.88 -12.53 11.29
N THR A 94 -3.79 -12.37 10.53
CA THR A 94 -3.25 -13.43 9.66
C THR A 94 -1.72 -13.38 9.58
N LEU A 95 -1.11 -14.29 8.81
CA LEU A 95 0.33 -14.30 8.60
C LEU A 95 0.78 -13.07 7.79
N VAL A 96 1.89 -12.45 8.21
CA VAL A 96 2.48 -11.29 7.51
C VAL A 96 2.71 -11.59 6.03
N ALA A 97 3.19 -12.80 5.71
CA ALA A 97 3.41 -13.24 4.34
C ALA A 97 2.12 -13.21 3.51
N ASN A 98 0.98 -13.65 4.09
CA ASN A 98 -0.31 -13.63 3.43
C ASN A 98 -0.78 -12.19 3.15
N VAL A 99 -0.62 -11.28 4.13
CA VAL A 99 -0.98 -9.87 3.95
C VAL A 99 -0.19 -9.24 2.81
N LEU A 100 1.14 -9.43 2.80
CA LEU A 100 1.99 -8.85 1.76
C LEU A 100 1.72 -9.45 0.37
N ALA A 101 1.45 -10.75 0.29
CA ALA A 101 1.11 -11.40 -0.97
C ALA A 101 -0.26 -10.95 -1.50
N LEU A 102 -1.26 -10.79 -0.62
CA LEU A 102 -2.57 -10.28 -1.01
C LEU A 102 -2.51 -8.80 -1.42
N MET A 103 -1.72 -7.97 -0.72
CA MET A 103 -1.46 -6.60 -1.15
C MET A 103 -0.79 -6.54 -2.54
N ALA A 104 0.08 -7.49 -2.85
CA ALA A 104 0.69 -7.57 -4.18
C ALA A 104 -0.34 -7.84 -5.31
N THR A 105 -1.59 -8.21 -4.95
CA THR A 105 -2.70 -8.34 -5.92
C THR A 105 -2.98 -7.02 -6.65
N SER A 106 -2.70 -5.87 -6.03
CA SER A 106 -2.82 -4.57 -6.68
C SER A 106 -2.00 -4.49 -7.97
N THR A 107 -0.82 -5.11 -8.00
CA THR A 107 0.02 -5.16 -9.21
C THR A 107 -0.61 -5.96 -10.35
N ILE A 108 -1.57 -6.83 -10.03
CA ILE A 108 -2.36 -7.61 -10.98
C ILE A 108 -3.59 -6.81 -11.43
N LEU A 109 -4.25 -6.12 -10.50
CA LEU A 109 -5.46 -5.34 -10.79
C LEU A 109 -5.16 -4.10 -11.65
N VAL A 110 -4.02 -3.44 -11.42
CA VAL A 110 -3.63 -2.24 -12.17
C VAL A 110 -3.60 -2.48 -13.69
N PRO A 111 -2.93 -3.49 -14.26
CA PRO A 111 -2.95 -3.75 -15.70
C PRO A 111 -4.34 -4.11 -16.25
N ILE A 112 -5.17 -4.80 -15.45
CA ILE A 112 -6.53 -5.18 -15.85
C ILE A 112 -7.41 -3.93 -16.01
N LEU A 113 -7.26 -2.97 -15.09
CA LEU A 113 -8.04 -1.73 -15.08
C LEU A 113 -7.48 -0.68 -16.04
N SER A 114 -6.16 -0.64 -16.27
CA SER A 114 -5.53 0.33 -17.16
C SER A 114 -5.96 0.16 -18.63
N GLY A 115 -6.20 -1.08 -19.07
CA GLY A 115 -6.68 -1.36 -20.41
C GLY A 115 -7.99 -0.60 -20.75
N PRO A 116 -9.11 -0.87 -20.04
CA PRO A 116 -10.39 -0.25 -20.32
C PRO A 116 -10.48 1.23 -19.91
N ILE A 117 -9.75 1.66 -18.86
CA ILE A 117 -9.84 3.02 -18.31
C ILE A 117 -8.93 3.99 -19.07
N LEU A 118 -7.69 3.60 -19.35
CA LEU A 118 -6.67 4.45 -19.98
C LEU A 118 -6.50 4.15 -21.48
N GLY A 119 -7.16 3.10 -22.02
CA GLY A 119 -7.02 2.69 -23.41
C GLY A 119 -5.64 2.11 -23.76
N GLU A 120 -4.86 1.73 -22.76
CA GLU A 120 -3.53 1.17 -22.97
C GLU A 120 -3.58 -0.31 -23.38
N ARG A 121 -2.71 -0.69 -24.33
CA ARG A 121 -2.59 -2.09 -24.74
C ARG A 121 -1.70 -2.84 -23.77
N VAL A 122 -2.31 -3.67 -22.93
CA VAL A 122 -1.57 -4.52 -21.99
C VAL A 122 -0.91 -5.68 -22.76
N PRO A 123 0.43 -5.84 -22.69
CA PRO A 123 1.13 -6.90 -23.43
C PRO A 123 0.75 -8.29 -22.89
N LEU A 124 0.77 -9.30 -23.77
CA LEU A 124 0.43 -10.69 -23.43
C LEU A 124 1.23 -11.24 -22.25
N ARG A 125 2.49 -10.82 -22.10
CA ARG A 125 3.35 -11.21 -20.97
C ARG A 125 2.74 -10.83 -19.62
N THR A 126 2.10 -9.67 -19.54
CA THR A 126 1.42 -9.19 -18.32
C THR A 126 0.19 -10.06 -18.03
N TRP A 127 -0.58 -10.47 -19.04
CA TRP A 127 -1.71 -11.37 -18.86
C TRP A 127 -1.29 -12.76 -18.35
N ILE A 128 -0.18 -13.28 -18.80
CA ILE A 128 0.39 -14.54 -18.29
C ILE A 128 0.74 -14.35 -16.79
N ALA A 129 1.42 -13.26 -16.42
CA ALA A 129 1.75 -12.97 -15.02
C ALA A 129 0.51 -12.81 -14.14
N VAL A 130 -0.55 -12.18 -14.65
CA VAL A 130 -1.86 -12.03 -13.98
C VAL A 130 -2.46 -13.40 -13.66
N VAL A 131 -2.47 -14.33 -14.62
CA VAL A 131 -3.02 -15.69 -14.41
C VAL A 131 -2.24 -16.45 -13.34
N PHE A 132 -0.90 -16.46 -13.40
CA PHE A 132 -0.07 -17.10 -12.38
C PHE A 132 -0.23 -16.46 -11.00
N GLY A 133 -0.30 -15.14 -10.93
CA GLY A 133 -0.56 -14.41 -9.70
C GLY A 133 -1.92 -14.76 -9.09
N PHE A 134 -2.95 -14.85 -9.93
CA PHE A 134 -4.30 -15.21 -9.48
C PHE A 134 -4.37 -16.65 -8.93
N ILE A 135 -3.69 -17.60 -9.58
CA ILE A 135 -3.56 -18.97 -9.07
C ILE A 135 -2.89 -18.99 -7.70
N GLY A 136 -1.80 -18.22 -7.51
CA GLY A 136 -1.13 -18.09 -6.22
C GLY A 136 -2.05 -17.58 -5.12
N ILE A 137 -2.86 -16.55 -5.41
CA ILE A 137 -3.84 -16.00 -4.47
C ILE A 137 -4.91 -17.03 -4.11
N LEU A 138 -5.43 -17.75 -5.09
CA LEU A 138 -6.43 -18.81 -4.84
C LEU A 138 -5.88 -19.88 -3.89
N LEU A 139 -4.65 -20.35 -4.11
CA LEU A 139 -4.02 -21.33 -3.22
C LEU A 139 -3.89 -20.82 -1.79
N MET A 140 -3.49 -19.56 -1.60
CA MET A 140 -3.41 -18.93 -0.27
C MET A 140 -4.77 -18.80 0.41
N VAL A 141 -5.81 -18.43 -0.34
CA VAL A 141 -7.18 -18.30 0.20
C VAL A 141 -7.72 -19.68 0.61
N PHE A 142 -7.47 -20.72 -0.18
CA PHE A 142 -7.88 -22.08 0.18
C PHE A 142 -7.22 -22.57 1.48
N GLU A 143 -5.94 -22.31 1.67
CA GLU A 143 -5.23 -22.64 2.91
C GLU A 143 -5.79 -21.85 4.12
N ALA A 144 -6.13 -20.60 3.93
CA ALA A 144 -6.65 -19.72 4.96
C ALA A 144 -8.04 -20.14 5.50
N VAL A 145 -8.87 -20.75 4.67
CA VAL A 145 -10.19 -21.27 5.08
C VAL A 145 -10.05 -22.35 6.15
N GLY A 146 -9.00 -23.19 6.04
CA GLY A 146 -8.72 -24.24 7.03
C GLY A 146 -8.13 -23.77 8.35
N THR A 147 -7.53 -22.56 8.39
CA THR A 147 -6.76 -22.06 9.56
C THR A 147 -7.50 -20.97 10.36
N GLY A 148 -8.72 -20.58 9.99
CA GLY A 148 -9.47 -19.51 10.66
C GLY A 148 -8.96 -18.10 10.40
N GLN A 149 -8.03 -17.91 9.45
CA GLN A 149 -7.40 -16.62 9.12
C GLN A 149 -8.17 -15.85 8.03
N LEU A 150 -9.39 -16.25 7.73
CA LEU A 150 -10.19 -15.73 6.63
C LEU A 150 -10.44 -14.21 6.75
N LEU A 151 -10.74 -13.72 7.96
CA LEU A 151 -10.99 -12.28 8.19
C LEU A 151 -9.75 -11.44 7.87
N GLY A 152 -8.56 -11.87 8.31
CA GLY A 152 -7.32 -11.16 8.02
C GLY A 152 -7.01 -11.12 6.52
N ASN A 153 -7.28 -12.20 5.82
CA ASN A 153 -7.07 -12.27 4.37
C ASN A 153 -8.08 -11.43 3.58
N ILE A 154 -9.35 -11.38 4.00
CA ILE A 154 -10.35 -10.47 3.40
C ILE A 154 -9.92 -9.01 3.60
N LEU A 155 -9.51 -8.63 4.81
CA LEU A 155 -8.99 -7.28 5.08
C LEU A 155 -7.79 -6.95 4.20
N ALA A 156 -6.83 -7.87 4.09
CA ALA A 156 -5.66 -7.70 3.23
C ALA A 156 -6.03 -7.52 1.75
N PHE A 157 -7.05 -8.23 1.26
CA PHE A 157 -7.53 -8.08 -0.11
C PHE A 157 -8.19 -6.71 -0.36
N THR A 158 -8.87 -6.13 0.65
CA THR A 158 -9.47 -4.78 0.50
C THR A 158 -8.45 -3.65 0.41
N ILE A 159 -7.18 -3.93 0.71
CA ILE A 159 -6.08 -2.95 0.58
C ILE A 159 -5.60 -2.86 -0.88
N ALA A 160 -5.72 -3.94 -1.65
CA ALA A 160 -5.28 -4.02 -3.04
C ALA A 160 -6.19 -3.26 -3.99
#